data_bbf29a262c91ea95f465ba19755694bc
#
_entry.id   bbf29a262c91ea95f465ba19755694bc
#
_cell.length_a   1.000
_cell.length_b   1.000
_cell.length_c   1.000
_cell.angle_alpha   90.00
_cell.angle_beta   90.00
_cell.angle_gamma   90.00
#
_symmetry.space_group_name_H-M   'P 1'
#
loop_
_entity.id
_entity.type
_entity.pdbx_description
1 polymer ?
#
loop_
_entity_poly.entity_id
_entity_poly.type
_entity_poly.pdbx_seq_one_letter_code
_entity_poly.pdbx_strand_id
1 'polypeptide(L)'
;MTEDELLSLPKVRPDEASAFLGGDPTAQYIRLWCQDGDCPFGAAKQQSKNRWTYTINRRLLIKYRRGQIPLSVPLVLMRILDALKEAT
;
A
#
# COMPACT_ATOMS: atom_id res chain seq x y z
N MET A 1 6.17 -9.29 -13.03
CA MET A 1 4.71 -9.16 -13.26
C MET A 1 4.44 -7.82 -13.94
N THR A 2 3.68 -7.85 -15.03
CA THR A 2 3.28 -6.63 -15.75
C THR A 2 1.99 -6.05 -15.16
N GLU A 3 1.65 -4.82 -15.55
CA GLU A 3 0.38 -4.21 -15.13
C GLU A 3 -0.83 -5.01 -15.64
N ASP A 4 -0.76 -5.53 -16.86
CA ASP A 4 -1.83 -6.35 -17.44
C ASP A 4 -2.02 -7.64 -16.64
N GLU A 5 -0.94 -8.30 -16.24
CA GLU A 5 -1.01 -9.48 -15.40
C GLU A 5 -1.64 -9.16 -14.04
N LEU A 6 -1.27 -8.03 -13.44
CA LEU A 6 -1.85 -7.58 -12.18
C LEU A 6 -3.35 -7.34 -12.31
N LEU A 7 -3.77 -6.65 -13.39
CA LEU A 7 -5.18 -6.34 -13.63
C LEU A 7 -6.03 -7.57 -13.93
N SER A 8 -5.41 -8.64 -14.43
CA SER A 8 -6.11 -9.90 -14.71
C SER A 8 -6.33 -10.78 -13.49
N LEU A 9 -5.66 -10.51 -12.38
CA LEU A 9 -5.82 -11.29 -11.15
C LEU A 9 -7.20 -11.05 -10.55
N PRO A 10 -7.90 -12.09 -10.10
CA PRO A 10 -9.19 -11.92 -9.41
C PRO A 10 -9.05 -11.18 -8.09
N LYS A 11 -7.92 -11.35 -7.41
CA LYS A 11 -7.61 -10.69 -6.15
C LYS A 11 -6.09 -10.49 -6.06
N VAL A 12 -5.67 -9.32 -5.59
CA VAL A 12 -4.25 -9.04 -5.35
C VAL A 12 -3.95 -9.23 -3.87
N ARG A 13 -3.02 -10.12 -3.58
CA ARG A 13 -2.53 -10.39 -2.23
C ARG A 13 -1.18 -9.72 -2.02
N PRO A 14 -0.69 -9.62 -0.76
CA PRO A 14 0.65 -9.07 -0.52
C PRO A 14 1.76 -9.74 -1.31
N ASP A 15 1.66 -11.05 -1.55
CA ASP A 15 2.66 -11.78 -2.35
C ASP A 15 2.69 -11.30 -3.79
N GLU A 16 1.54 -11.12 -4.42
CA GLU A 16 1.44 -10.60 -5.78
C GLU A 16 1.87 -9.14 -5.85
N ALA A 17 1.52 -8.35 -4.82
CA ALA A 17 1.96 -6.96 -4.74
C ALA A 17 3.48 -6.86 -4.68
N SER A 18 4.12 -7.68 -3.85
CA SER A 18 5.58 -7.75 -3.78
C SER A 18 6.19 -8.14 -5.12
N ALA A 19 5.65 -9.17 -5.77
CA ALA A 19 6.11 -9.62 -7.07
C ALA A 19 6.00 -8.51 -8.13
N PHE A 20 4.89 -7.77 -8.12
CA PHE A 20 4.68 -6.65 -9.03
C PHE A 20 5.71 -5.54 -8.82
N LEU A 21 6.12 -5.31 -7.58
CA LEU A 21 7.11 -4.30 -7.22
C LEU A 21 8.57 -4.79 -7.36
N GLY A 22 8.77 -6.00 -7.86
CA GLY A 22 10.10 -6.56 -8.07
C GLY A 22 10.72 -7.24 -6.85
N GLY A 23 9.92 -7.55 -5.84
CA GLY A 23 10.37 -8.22 -4.63
C GLY A 23 10.79 -7.29 -3.48
N ASP A 24 10.78 -5.99 -3.70
CA ASP A 24 11.10 -4.99 -2.69
C ASP A 24 10.05 -3.87 -2.74
N PRO A 25 9.25 -3.68 -1.71
CA PRO A 25 9.27 -4.37 -0.41
C PRO A 25 8.80 -5.83 -0.50
N THR A 26 9.21 -6.63 0.50
CA THR A 26 8.80 -8.03 0.59
C THR A 26 7.33 -8.16 0.97
N ALA A 27 6.75 -9.34 0.71
CA ALA A 27 5.36 -9.60 1.10
C ALA A 27 5.15 -9.43 2.61
N GLN A 28 6.10 -9.85 3.42
CA GLN A 28 6.03 -9.69 4.88
C GLN A 28 6.03 -8.22 5.28
N TYR A 29 6.86 -7.41 4.66
CA TYR A 29 6.90 -5.98 4.90
C TYR A 29 5.57 -5.32 4.54
N ILE A 30 4.98 -5.70 3.40
CA ILE A 30 3.68 -5.19 2.96
C ILE A 30 2.58 -5.55 3.97
N ARG A 31 2.60 -6.79 4.50
CA ARG A 31 1.63 -7.21 5.52
C ARG A 31 1.73 -6.34 6.77
N LEU A 32 2.94 -6.15 7.29
CA LEU A 32 3.16 -5.31 8.47
C LEU A 32 2.78 -3.85 8.20
N TRP A 33 3.10 -3.36 7.02
CA TRP A 33 2.76 -2.00 6.60
C TRP A 33 1.25 -1.78 6.57
N CYS A 34 0.51 -2.75 6.03
CA CYS A 34 -0.95 -2.70 6.02
C CYS A 34 -1.53 -2.78 7.44
N GLN A 35 -0.94 -3.60 8.32
CA GLN A 35 -1.36 -3.70 9.71
C GLN A 35 -1.16 -2.38 10.47
N ASP A 36 -0.09 -1.66 10.16
CA ASP A 36 0.20 -0.36 10.76
C ASP A 36 -0.70 0.76 10.21
N GLY A 37 -1.42 0.51 9.12
CA GLY A 37 -2.32 1.48 8.51
C GLY A 37 -1.63 2.52 7.63
N ASP A 38 -0.35 2.35 7.32
CA ASP A 38 0.45 3.32 6.57
C ASP A 38 0.67 2.94 5.11
N CYS A 39 0.17 1.78 4.69
CA CYS A 39 0.38 1.30 3.32
C CYS A 39 -0.40 2.15 2.32
N PRO A 40 0.26 2.77 1.32
CA PRO A 40 -0.41 3.67 0.38
C PRO A 40 -1.31 2.95 -0.62
N PHE A 41 -1.20 1.63 -0.77
CA PHE A 41 -1.97 0.86 -1.74
C PHE A 41 -2.78 -0.27 -1.11
N GLY A 42 -2.80 -0.38 0.20
CA GLY A 42 -3.50 -1.48 0.85
C GLY A 42 -3.91 -1.19 2.28
N ALA A 43 -4.73 -2.08 2.81
CA ALA A 43 -5.20 -2.03 4.19
C ALA A 43 -5.30 -3.44 4.75
N ALA A 44 -5.29 -3.54 6.08
CA ALA A 44 -5.48 -4.80 6.77
C ALA A 44 -6.58 -4.67 7.80
N LYS A 45 -7.34 -5.75 7.98
CA LYS A 45 -8.37 -5.84 8.99
C LYS A 45 -8.13 -7.07 9.83
N GLN A 46 -8.07 -6.90 11.15
CA GLN A 46 -7.94 -8.02 12.06
C GLN A 46 -9.29 -8.73 12.21
N GLN A 47 -9.30 -10.02 11.87
CA GLN A 47 -10.51 -10.85 12.00
C GLN A 47 -10.57 -11.57 13.34
N SER A 48 -9.41 -11.97 13.86
CA SER A 48 -9.26 -12.59 15.16
C SER A 48 -7.83 -12.35 15.67
N LYS A 49 -7.51 -12.82 16.87
CA LYS A 49 -6.24 -12.60 17.54
C LYS A 49 -5.02 -12.88 16.64
N ASN A 50 -5.10 -13.91 15.80
CA ASN A 50 -3.98 -14.34 14.94
C ASN A 50 -4.32 -14.29 13.45
N ARG A 51 -5.43 -13.68 13.08
CA ARG A 51 -5.90 -13.71 11.70
C ARG A 51 -6.15 -12.32 11.16
N TRP A 52 -5.49 -11.99 10.04
CA TRP A 52 -5.63 -10.72 9.35
C TRP A 52 -6.10 -10.94 7.93
N THR A 53 -6.94 -10.04 7.44
CA THR A 53 -7.34 -9.97 6.03
C THR A 53 -6.70 -8.74 5.41
N TYR A 54 -6.11 -8.92 4.23
CA TYR A 54 -5.41 -7.85 3.51
C TYR A 54 -6.19 -7.51 2.26
N THR A 55 -6.36 -6.22 2.00
CA THR A 55 -7.00 -5.70 0.80
C THR A 55 -6.00 -4.81 0.09
N ILE A 56 -5.61 -5.19 -1.13
CA ILE A 56 -4.69 -4.41 -1.95
C ILE A 56 -5.48 -3.75 -3.08
N ASN A 57 -5.35 -2.43 -3.20
CA ASN A 57 -5.94 -1.69 -4.29
C ASN A 57 -4.97 -1.69 -5.46
N ARG A 58 -5.31 -2.39 -6.54
CA ARG A 58 -4.40 -2.56 -7.68
C ARG A 58 -4.12 -1.24 -8.42
N ARG A 59 -5.08 -0.32 -8.47
CA ARG A 59 -4.86 0.99 -9.08
C ARG A 59 -3.85 1.82 -8.31
N LEU A 60 -3.96 1.82 -6.98
CA LEU A 60 -3.00 2.50 -6.12
C LEU A 60 -1.63 1.83 -6.17
N LEU A 61 -1.58 0.51 -6.28
CA LEU A 61 -0.34 -0.23 -6.43
C LEU A 61 0.39 0.15 -7.72
N ILE A 62 -0.34 0.29 -8.83
CA ILE A 62 0.23 0.74 -10.09
C ILE A 62 0.77 2.17 -9.97
N LYS A 63 0.02 3.06 -9.35
CA LYS A 63 0.47 4.44 -9.11
C LYS A 63 1.72 4.48 -8.24
N TYR A 64 1.77 3.65 -7.21
CA TYR A 64 2.94 3.52 -6.35
C TYR A 64 4.17 3.11 -7.13
N ARG A 65 4.06 2.07 -7.98
CA ARG A 65 5.15 1.61 -8.82
C ARG A 65 5.64 2.69 -9.79
N ARG A 66 4.74 3.53 -10.30
CA ARG A 66 5.05 4.64 -11.19
C ARG A 66 5.62 5.86 -10.48
N GLY A 67 5.69 5.84 -9.14
CA GLY A 67 6.15 6.97 -8.36
C GLY A 67 5.13 8.10 -8.24
N GLN A 68 3.87 7.84 -8.50
CA GLN A 68 2.79 8.85 -8.44
C GLN A 68 2.21 9.04 -7.05
N ILE A 69 2.58 8.17 -6.11
CA ILE A 69 2.20 8.27 -4.70
C ILE A 69 3.49 8.47 -3.90
N PRO A 70 3.57 9.52 -3.05
CA PRO A 70 4.74 9.73 -2.19
C PRO A 70 4.97 8.51 -1.29
N LEU A 71 6.21 8.03 -1.28
CA LEU A 71 6.60 6.73 -0.75
C LEU A 71 6.47 6.55 0.75
N SER A 72 6.30 7.55 1.54
CA SER A 72 6.18 7.41 2.98
C SER A 72 6.02 8.74 3.66
N VAL A 73 5.05 9.52 3.21
CA VAL A 73 4.67 10.69 4.00
C VAL A 73 3.61 10.19 4.97
N PRO A 74 3.91 10.08 6.28
CA PRO A 74 2.89 9.73 7.26
C PRO A 74 1.73 10.70 7.15
N LEU A 75 0.50 10.22 7.35
CA LEU A 75 -0.70 11.09 7.37
C LEU A 75 -0.51 12.29 8.30
N VAL A 76 0.24 12.12 9.39
CA VAL A 76 0.57 13.19 10.33
C VAL A 76 1.38 14.29 9.65
N LEU A 77 2.35 13.92 8.81
CA LEU A 77 3.17 14.89 8.08
C LEU A 77 2.35 15.61 7.02
N MET A 78 1.43 14.94 6.36
CA MET A 78 0.52 15.56 5.40
C MET A 78 -0.38 16.58 6.09
N ARG A 79 -0.89 16.28 7.29
CA ARG A 79 -1.68 17.23 8.08
C ARG A 79 -0.89 18.44 8.50
N ILE A 80 0.37 18.25 8.88
CA ILE A 80 1.27 19.36 9.23
C ILE A 80 1.52 20.26 8.03
N LEU A 81 1.78 19.67 6.86
CA LEU A 81 1.99 20.41 5.62
C LEU A 81 0.74 21.20 5.22
N ASP A 82 -0.45 20.60 5.35
CA ASP A 82 -1.70 21.28 5.06
C ASP A 82 -1.95 22.44 6.04
N ALA A 83 -1.66 22.23 7.32
CA ALA A 83 -1.77 23.28 8.33
C ALA A 83 -0.81 24.44 8.02
N LEU A 84 0.40 24.17 7.57
CA LEU A 84 1.37 25.20 7.17
C LEU A 84 0.91 25.97 5.94
N LYS A 85 0.25 25.32 5.00
CA LYS A 85 -0.33 25.98 3.82
C LYS A 85 -1.47 26.92 4.22
N GLU A 86 -2.30 26.52 5.18
CA GLU A 86 -3.39 27.35 5.68
C GLU A 86 -2.89 28.53 6.49
N ALA A 87 -1.72 28.40 7.12
CA ALA A 87 -1.12 29.47 7.93
C ALA A 87 -0.42 30.55 7.08
N THR A 88 -0.22 30.30 5.82
CA THR A 88 0.37 31.25 4.87
C THR A 88 -0.66 31.77 3.88
#